data_bf1a20fbc51da0ef327cb636d1ed881d
#
_entry.id   bf1a20fbc51da0ef327cb636d1ed881d
#
_cell.length_a   1.000
_cell.length_b   1.000
_cell.length_c   1.000
_cell.angle_alpha   90.00
_cell.angle_beta   90.00
_cell.angle_gamma   90.00
#
_symmetry.space_group_name_H-M   'P 1'
#
loop_
_entity.id
_entity.type
_entity.pdbx_description
1 polymer ?
#
loop_
_entity_poly.entity_id
_entity_poly.type
_entity_poly.pdbx_seq_one_letter_code
_entity_poly.pdbx_strand_id
1 'polypeptide(L)'
;KTLIISTATIALQEQLVLRDLPDIQAKAGMNFTFSLAKGRRRYLCLSKLDASLEGRGQSSKTSDFFPDELLVNAPNQAQVLSLLLDSYGNGTWDGDRDSLAVVVEDQIWRGVSTDRSQCTNRQCSFFSQCAFFRAREGLDQVDVIITNHDLLLADLASEESQILPPPESSVYVFDEAHHLVEKARSQWAGFLGRSTTRSVLEAGATLLDQLEQDLAAAELTEISQILSGKPGFAVVIAEALTCFDQLMQHLAGFEADATHQGDVGRYRFAGGEIDPSLQTECHYLASLLGQLDRAVQDWRRTLEQSVSGATVKERMALEGLIPVLGGFSSRFVAAQRLLQLFGQQQAPDASPSARWLDFRSDDLLVHCTPIQVDDLLYEK
;
A
#
# COMPACT_ATOMS: atom_id res chain seq x y z
N LYS A 1 -2.90 -15.44 -26.54
CA LYS A 1 -3.28 -14.32 -25.68
C LYS A 1 -4.04 -14.86 -24.48
N THR A 2 -3.73 -14.39 -23.30
CA THR A 2 -4.44 -14.72 -22.06
C THR A 2 -5.70 -13.87 -21.95
N LEU A 3 -6.83 -14.48 -21.57
CA LEU A 3 -8.07 -13.77 -21.28
C LEU A 3 -8.06 -13.31 -19.83
N ILE A 4 -8.25 -12.02 -19.59
CA ILE A 4 -8.34 -11.44 -18.24
C ILE A 4 -9.77 -10.99 -18.02
N ILE A 5 -10.49 -11.62 -17.09
CA ILE A 5 -11.85 -11.25 -16.70
C ILE A 5 -11.77 -10.46 -15.39
N SER A 6 -12.17 -9.20 -15.45
CA SER A 6 -12.18 -8.32 -14.29
C SER A 6 -13.61 -8.05 -13.84
N THR A 7 -13.91 -8.27 -12.55
CA THR A 7 -15.22 -8.06 -11.95
C THR A 7 -15.19 -6.96 -10.88
N ALA A 8 -16.36 -6.48 -10.47
CA ALA A 8 -16.45 -5.41 -9.48
C ALA A 8 -16.19 -5.86 -8.04
N THR A 9 -16.48 -7.13 -7.68
CA THR A 9 -16.45 -7.62 -6.30
C THR A 9 -15.81 -9.01 -6.17
N ILE A 10 -15.38 -9.36 -4.97
CA ILE A 10 -14.82 -10.69 -4.65
C ILE A 10 -15.90 -11.77 -4.83
N ALA A 11 -17.14 -11.50 -4.44
CA ALA A 11 -18.24 -12.48 -4.59
C ALA A 11 -18.49 -12.86 -6.07
N LEU A 12 -18.38 -11.90 -6.99
CA LEU A 12 -18.48 -12.17 -8.43
C LEU A 12 -17.28 -12.97 -8.96
N GLN A 13 -16.07 -12.71 -8.43
CA GLN A 13 -14.91 -13.54 -8.76
C GLN A 13 -15.13 -15.02 -8.36
N GLU A 14 -15.62 -15.24 -7.16
CA GLU A 14 -15.93 -16.59 -6.65
C GLU A 14 -17.04 -17.26 -7.49
N GLN A 15 -18.07 -16.53 -7.86
CA GLN A 15 -19.12 -17.05 -8.73
C GLN A 15 -18.55 -17.49 -10.08
N LEU A 16 -17.71 -16.69 -10.72
CA LEU A 16 -17.05 -17.05 -11.99
C LEU A 16 -16.22 -18.34 -11.85
N VAL A 17 -15.41 -18.42 -10.81
CA VAL A 17 -14.49 -19.54 -10.58
C VAL A 17 -15.22 -20.84 -10.21
N LEU A 18 -16.22 -20.74 -9.32
CA LEU A 18 -16.88 -21.92 -8.76
C LEU A 18 -18.05 -22.43 -9.59
N ARG A 19 -18.65 -21.57 -10.43
CA ARG A 19 -19.86 -21.89 -11.15
C ARG A 19 -19.79 -21.61 -12.66
N ASP A 20 -19.57 -20.38 -13.06
CA ASP A 20 -19.83 -19.94 -14.44
C ASP A 20 -18.80 -20.50 -15.41
N LEU A 21 -17.51 -20.48 -15.10
CA LEU A 21 -16.45 -21.06 -15.94
C LEU A 21 -16.52 -22.59 -16.00
N PRO A 22 -16.69 -23.34 -14.89
CA PRO A 22 -16.95 -24.77 -14.94
C PRO A 22 -18.20 -25.15 -15.77
N ASP A 23 -19.27 -24.35 -15.65
CA ASP A 23 -20.49 -24.55 -16.45
C ASP A 23 -20.24 -24.35 -17.96
N ILE A 24 -19.44 -23.35 -18.34
CA ILE A 24 -19.04 -23.11 -19.73
C ILE A 24 -18.22 -24.29 -20.24
N GLN A 25 -17.21 -24.76 -19.50
CA GLN A 25 -16.41 -25.93 -19.87
C GLN A 25 -17.32 -27.15 -20.13
N ALA A 26 -18.22 -27.42 -19.20
CA ALA A 26 -19.09 -28.61 -19.28
C ALA A 26 -20.13 -28.52 -20.39
N LYS A 27 -20.80 -27.35 -20.57
CA LYS A 27 -21.92 -27.17 -21.49
C LYS A 27 -21.50 -26.86 -22.92
N ALA A 28 -20.40 -26.10 -23.08
CA ALA A 28 -19.89 -25.75 -24.39
C ALA A 28 -18.82 -26.70 -24.92
N GLY A 29 -18.39 -27.67 -24.11
CA GLY A 29 -17.33 -28.62 -24.46
C GLY A 29 -15.96 -27.94 -24.70
N MET A 30 -15.75 -26.77 -24.09
CA MET A 30 -14.51 -26.02 -24.23
C MET A 30 -13.49 -26.50 -23.19
N ASN A 31 -12.23 -26.71 -23.67
CA ASN A 31 -11.13 -27.04 -22.76
C ASN A 31 -10.21 -25.82 -22.62
N PHE A 32 -10.23 -25.19 -21.45
CA PHE A 32 -9.36 -24.09 -21.07
C PHE A 32 -9.03 -24.16 -19.58
N THR A 33 -7.91 -23.63 -19.20
CA THR A 33 -7.48 -23.52 -17.81
C THR A 33 -7.75 -22.11 -17.27
N PHE A 34 -8.07 -21.99 -15.98
CA PHE A 34 -8.30 -20.70 -15.39
C PHE A 34 -7.75 -20.62 -13.96
N SER A 35 -7.41 -19.41 -13.51
CA SER A 35 -6.93 -19.14 -12.16
C SER A 35 -7.42 -17.77 -11.67
N LEU A 36 -7.46 -17.61 -10.34
CA LEU A 36 -7.88 -16.40 -9.67
C LEU A 36 -6.66 -15.60 -9.21
N ALA A 37 -6.55 -14.35 -9.65
CA ALA A 37 -5.54 -13.42 -9.21
C ALA A 37 -6.11 -12.49 -8.13
N LYS A 38 -5.51 -12.51 -6.93
CA LYS A 38 -5.84 -11.63 -5.80
C LYS A 38 -4.65 -10.80 -5.38
N GLY A 39 -4.93 -9.64 -4.78
CA GLY A 39 -3.91 -8.76 -4.22
C GLY A 39 -3.20 -9.38 -3.02
N ARG A 40 -1.95 -8.98 -2.79
CA ARG A 40 -1.06 -9.52 -1.74
C ARG A 40 -1.69 -9.48 -0.34
N ARG A 41 -2.46 -8.44 -0.02
CA ARG A 41 -3.15 -8.28 1.28
C ARG A 41 -4.24 -9.34 1.54
N ARG A 42 -4.58 -10.16 0.54
CA ARG A 42 -5.51 -11.28 0.71
C ARG A 42 -4.83 -12.55 1.20
N TYR A 43 -3.50 -12.59 1.22
CA TYR A 43 -2.73 -13.76 1.61
C TYR A 43 -2.00 -13.57 2.92
N LEU A 44 -1.86 -14.67 3.66
CA LEU A 44 -1.05 -14.75 4.88
C LEU A 44 0.40 -14.42 4.58
N CYS A 45 1.00 -13.55 5.38
CA CYS A 45 2.43 -13.29 5.39
C CYS A 45 3.10 -14.06 6.54
N LEU A 46 3.81 -15.12 6.23
CA LEU A 46 4.47 -15.96 7.25
C LEU A 46 5.51 -15.18 8.05
N SER A 47 6.24 -14.26 7.43
CA SER A 47 7.22 -13.42 8.14
C SER A 47 6.56 -12.53 9.20
N LYS A 48 5.40 -11.94 8.91
CA LYS A 48 4.64 -11.15 9.89
C LYS A 48 3.97 -12.04 10.95
N LEU A 49 3.48 -13.21 10.57
CA LEU A 49 2.88 -14.17 11.50
C LEU A 49 3.94 -14.67 12.52
N ASP A 50 5.11 -15.06 12.03
CA ASP A 50 6.24 -15.53 12.86
C ASP A 50 6.68 -14.43 13.85
N ALA A 51 6.90 -13.22 13.37
CA ALA A 51 7.21 -12.07 14.20
C ALA A 51 6.15 -11.79 15.28
N SER A 52 4.87 -12.00 14.96
CA SER A 52 3.76 -11.79 15.88
C SER A 52 3.68 -12.89 16.95
N LEU A 53 3.98 -14.13 16.60
CA LEU A 53 3.97 -15.28 17.53
C LEU A 53 5.16 -15.27 18.50
N GLU A 54 6.34 -14.87 18.03
CA GLU A 54 7.54 -14.81 18.89
C GLU A 54 7.54 -13.63 19.89
N GLY A 55 6.43 -12.90 19.99
CA GLY A 55 6.33 -11.69 20.82
C GLY A 55 7.15 -10.51 20.26
N ARG A 56 7.83 -10.70 19.12
CA ARG A 56 8.48 -9.63 18.36
C ARG A 56 7.44 -8.72 17.69
N GLY A 57 6.19 -9.17 17.60
CA GLY A 57 5.06 -8.39 17.09
C GLY A 57 4.54 -7.31 18.05
N GLN A 58 4.84 -7.41 19.36
CA GLN A 58 4.68 -6.31 20.33
C GLN A 58 5.84 -5.30 20.24
N SER A 59 6.95 -5.70 19.62
CA SER A 59 8.11 -4.90 19.24
C SER A 59 8.44 -5.12 17.78
N SER A 60 7.42 -5.33 16.90
CA SER A 60 7.72 -5.21 15.48
C SER A 60 8.05 -3.75 15.26
N LYS A 61 9.28 -3.50 14.83
CA LYS A 61 9.79 -2.15 14.57
C LYS A 61 8.86 -1.34 13.66
N THR A 62 8.08 -2.01 12.82
CA THR A 62 7.03 -1.40 11.99
C THR A 62 5.88 -0.85 12.82
N SER A 63 5.44 -1.53 13.88
CA SER A 63 4.36 -1.07 14.76
C SER A 63 4.76 0.09 15.66
N ASP A 64 6.05 0.21 16.00
CA ASP A 64 6.55 1.34 16.79
C ASP A 64 6.46 2.65 16.01
N PHE A 65 6.65 2.58 14.69
CA PHE A 65 6.55 3.74 13.79
C PHE A 65 5.13 3.98 13.24
N PHE A 66 4.33 2.93 13.13
CA PHE A 66 2.99 2.99 12.50
C PHE A 66 1.94 2.40 13.45
N PRO A 67 1.41 3.20 14.39
CA PRO A 67 0.42 2.75 15.37
C PRO A 67 -0.86 2.17 14.77
N ASP A 68 -1.22 2.56 13.55
CA ASP A 68 -2.33 2.01 12.78
C ASP A 68 -2.12 0.57 12.31
N GLU A 69 -0.86 0.08 12.34
CA GLU A 69 -0.50 -1.31 12.10
C GLU A 69 -0.31 -2.11 13.41
N LEU A 70 -0.45 -1.46 14.57
CA LEU A 70 -0.40 -2.14 15.86
C LEU A 70 -1.49 -3.22 15.92
N LEU A 71 -1.05 -4.43 16.18
CA LEU A 71 -1.93 -5.47 16.71
C LEU A 71 -2.30 -5.04 18.13
N VAL A 72 -3.42 -4.35 18.27
CA VAL A 72 -4.01 -4.11 19.60
C VAL A 72 -4.28 -5.49 20.21
N ASN A 73 -4.06 -5.66 21.51
CA ASN A 73 -4.36 -6.88 22.25
C ASN A 73 -5.86 -7.23 22.13
N ALA A 74 -6.27 -7.71 20.96
CA ALA A 74 -7.61 -8.18 20.73
C ALA A 74 -7.84 -9.44 21.61
N PRO A 75 -8.96 -9.53 22.29
CA PRO A 75 -9.32 -10.78 22.96
C PRO A 75 -9.23 -11.93 21.95
N ASN A 76 -8.49 -12.99 22.30
CA ASN A 76 -8.24 -14.17 21.45
C ASN A 76 -7.19 -14.02 20.31
N GLN A 77 -6.45 -12.91 20.21
CA GLN A 77 -5.42 -12.73 19.17
C GLN A 77 -4.46 -13.92 19.09
N ALA A 78 -3.87 -14.34 20.21
CA ALA A 78 -2.92 -15.45 20.24
C ALA A 78 -3.54 -16.77 19.74
N GLN A 79 -4.81 -17.01 20.02
CA GLN A 79 -5.54 -18.19 19.54
C GLN A 79 -5.74 -18.13 18.02
N VAL A 80 -6.10 -16.95 17.49
CA VAL A 80 -6.25 -16.75 16.04
C VAL A 80 -4.91 -16.94 15.33
N LEU A 81 -3.82 -16.36 15.84
CA LEU A 81 -2.48 -16.52 15.24
C LEU A 81 -2.03 -17.98 15.23
N SER A 82 -2.25 -18.74 16.33
CA SER A 82 -1.97 -20.19 16.37
C SER A 82 -2.82 -20.97 15.37
N LEU A 83 -4.11 -20.64 15.25
CA LEU A 83 -5.01 -21.27 14.28
C LEU A 83 -4.52 -21.05 12.83
N LEU A 84 -4.10 -19.83 12.51
CA LEU A 84 -3.58 -19.51 11.17
C LEU A 84 -2.31 -20.30 10.86
N LEU A 85 -1.40 -20.39 11.85
CA LEU A 85 -0.15 -21.15 11.72
C LEU A 85 -0.43 -22.65 11.53
N ASP A 86 -1.30 -23.22 12.36
CA ASP A 86 -1.62 -24.66 12.34
C ASP A 86 -2.35 -25.02 11.02
N SER A 87 -3.33 -24.23 10.63
CA SER A 87 -4.11 -24.48 9.41
C SER A 87 -3.25 -24.41 8.16
N TYR A 88 -2.35 -23.43 8.09
CA TYR A 88 -1.44 -23.27 6.96
C TYR A 88 -0.33 -24.34 6.99
N GLY A 89 0.28 -24.58 8.15
CA GLY A 89 1.35 -25.55 8.32
C GLY A 89 0.94 -27.00 8.04
N ASN A 90 -0.31 -27.35 8.39
CA ASN A 90 -0.89 -28.68 8.11
C ASN A 90 -1.45 -28.82 6.69
N GLY A 91 -1.42 -27.78 5.86
CA GLY A 91 -1.93 -27.78 4.50
C GLY A 91 -3.46 -27.88 4.38
N THR A 92 -4.20 -27.65 5.47
CA THR A 92 -5.67 -27.63 5.46
C THR A 92 -6.25 -26.32 4.92
N TRP A 93 -5.38 -25.32 4.77
CA TRP A 93 -5.69 -24.01 4.23
C TRP A 93 -4.52 -23.49 3.38
N ASP A 94 -4.83 -22.82 2.27
CA ASP A 94 -3.87 -22.32 1.28
C ASP A 94 -3.27 -20.94 1.60
N GLY A 95 -3.72 -20.31 2.68
CA GLY A 95 -3.28 -18.98 3.08
C GLY A 95 -4.07 -17.82 2.46
N ASP A 96 -5.09 -18.08 1.64
CA ASP A 96 -6.02 -17.08 1.16
C ASP A 96 -7.07 -16.76 2.23
N ARG A 97 -7.23 -15.49 2.59
CA ARG A 97 -8.21 -15.02 3.58
C ARG A 97 -9.63 -15.47 3.26
N ASP A 98 -9.99 -15.48 1.98
CA ASP A 98 -11.37 -15.75 1.55
C ASP A 98 -11.72 -17.23 1.63
N SER A 99 -10.72 -18.13 1.58
CA SER A 99 -10.91 -19.58 1.73
C SER A 99 -10.87 -20.05 3.19
N LEU A 100 -10.58 -19.13 4.14
CA LEU A 100 -10.49 -19.48 5.56
C LEU A 100 -11.89 -19.74 6.15
N ALA A 101 -12.06 -20.87 6.83
CA ALA A 101 -13.35 -21.28 7.40
C ALA A 101 -13.85 -20.39 8.56
N VAL A 102 -12.96 -19.58 9.16
CA VAL A 102 -13.27 -18.67 10.26
C VAL A 102 -13.08 -17.23 9.85
N VAL A 103 -13.94 -16.35 10.37
CA VAL A 103 -13.82 -14.92 10.14
C VAL A 103 -12.73 -14.35 11.05
N VAL A 104 -11.70 -13.76 10.45
CA VAL A 104 -10.65 -13.05 11.17
C VAL A 104 -10.90 -11.55 11.07
N GLU A 105 -10.88 -10.87 12.22
CA GLU A 105 -11.04 -9.43 12.30
C GLU A 105 -10.00 -8.70 11.43
N ASP A 106 -10.42 -7.62 10.76
CA ASP A 106 -9.57 -6.86 9.84
C ASP A 106 -8.29 -6.35 10.48
N GLN A 107 -8.32 -6.02 11.77
CA GLN A 107 -7.17 -5.55 12.51
C GLN A 107 -6.12 -6.66 12.70
N ILE A 108 -6.54 -7.87 13.09
CA ILE A 108 -5.64 -9.04 13.22
C ILE A 108 -5.09 -9.39 11.83
N TRP A 109 -5.95 -9.39 10.81
CA TRP A 109 -5.54 -9.72 9.45
C TRP A 109 -4.49 -8.75 8.90
N ARG A 110 -4.63 -7.45 9.15
CA ARG A 110 -3.61 -6.44 8.77
C ARG A 110 -2.24 -6.72 9.37
N GLY A 111 -2.22 -7.21 10.61
CA GLY A 111 -0.97 -7.58 11.29
C GLY A 111 -0.24 -8.79 10.70
N VAL A 112 -0.95 -9.71 10.03
CA VAL A 112 -0.40 -10.93 9.43
C VAL A 112 -0.46 -10.94 7.90
N SER A 113 -0.81 -9.84 7.28
CA SER A 113 -0.77 -9.64 5.83
C SER A 113 0.24 -8.53 5.46
N THR A 114 0.62 -8.46 4.22
CA THR A 114 1.58 -7.46 3.75
C THR A 114 1.16 -6.88 2.41
N ASP A 115 1.75 -5.74 2.05
CA ASP A 115 1.64 -5.19 0.71
C ASP A 115 2.99 -5.22 -0.02
N ARG A 116 3.03 -4.59 -1.19
CA ARG A 116 4.23 -4.56 -2.03
C ARG A 116 5.38 -3.77 -1.37
N SER A 117 5.07 -2.68 -0.68
CA SER A 117 6.06 -1.78 -0.11
C SER A 117 6.84 -2.44 1.04
N GLN A 118 6.17 -3.27 1.83
CA GLN A 118 6.73 -3.94 3.01
C GLN A 118 7.27 -5.35 2.71
N CYS A 119 7.01 -5.92 1.54
CA CYS A 119 7.44 -7.28 1.21
C CYS A 119 8.88 -7.32 0.72
N THR A 120 9.69 -8.23 1.26
CA THR A 120 11.08 -8.50 0.84
C THR A 120 11.18 -9.39 -0.40
N ASN A 121 10.07 -9.82 -0.97
CA ASN A 121 9.98 -10.62 -2.19
C ASN A 121 10.85 -11.89 -2.11
N ARG A 122 11.69 -12.15 -3.13
CA ARG A 122 12.56 -13.34 -3.22
C ARG A 122 13.62 -13.43 -2.12
N GLN A 123 13.88 -12.35 -1.39
CA GLN A 123 14.83 -12.32 -0.29
C GLN A 123 14.21 -12.75 1.04
N CYS A 124 12.88 -12.90 1.11
CA CYS A 124 12.18 -13.36 2.30
C CYS A 124 12.58 -14.79 2.67
N SER A 125 12.92 -15.03 3.94
CA SER A 125 13.23 -16.38 4.45
C SER A 125 12.09 -17.38 4.26
N PHE A 126 10.85 -16.90 4.16
CA PHE A 126 9.65 -17.71 3.91
C PHE A 126 9.22 -17.75 2.43
N PHE A 127 10.06 -17.30 1.48
CA PHE A 127 9.66 -17.17 0.09
C PHE A 127 9.13 -18.46 -0.53
N SER A 128 9.79 -19.60 -0.31
CA SER A 128 9.40 -20.90 -0.83
C SER A 128 8.07 -21.42 -0.28
N GLN A 129 7.66 -20.92 0.87
CA GLN A 129 6.40 -21.29 1.54
C GLN A 129 5.35 -20.16 1.46
N CYS A 130 5.61 -19.09 0.74
CA CYS A 130 4.75 -17.92 0.71
C CYS A 130 3.44 -18.20 -0.03
N ALA A 131 2.30 -18.06 0.66
CA ALA A 131 0.97 -18.27 0.08
C ALA A 131 0.72 -17.41 -1.16
N PHE A 132 1.12 -16.14 -1.12
CA PHE A 132 0.97 -15.22 -2.24
C PHE A 132 1.77 -15.66 -3.49
N PHE A 133 3.04 -16.03 -3.32
CA PHE A 133 3.87 -16.44 -4.47
C PHE A 133 3.44 -17.80 -5.03
N ARG A 134 3.06 -18.73 -4.15
CA ARG A 134 2.51 -20.04 -4.58
C ARG A 134 1.21 -19.88 -5.38
N ALA A 135 0.30 -19.01 -4.95
CA ALA A 135 -0.94 -18.72 -5.69
C ALA A 135 -0.67 -18.12 -7.09
N ARG A 136 0.51 -17.54 -7.31
CA ARG A 136 0.88 -16.88 -8.57
C ARG A 136 1.69 -17.75 -9.52
N GLU A 137 2.31 -18.81 -9.03
CA GLU A 137 3.16 -19.68 -9.86
C GLU A 137 2.46 -20.23 -11.10
N GLY A 138 1.12 -20.32 -11.09
CA GLY A 138 0.34 -20.85 -12.21
C GLY A 138 -0.28 -19.79 -13.12
N LEU A 139 -0.19 -18.49 -12.81
CA LEU A 139 -0.92 -17.47 -13.59
C LEU A 139 -0.44 -17.32 -15.03
N ASP A 140 0.85 -17.54 -15.28
CA ASP A 140 1.42 -17.45 -16.63
C ASP A 140 1.10 -18.68 -17.52
N GLN A 141 0.50 -19.72 -16.94
CA GLN A 141 0.24 -21.00 -17.60
C GLN A 141 -1.25 -21.25 -17.88
N VAL A 142 -2.12 -20.31 -17.49
CA VAL A 142 -3.56 -20.45 -17.68
C VAL A 142 -4.08 -19.65 -18.87
N ASP A 143 -5.17 -20.13 -19.46
CA ASP A 143 -5.83 -19.45 -20.58
C ASP A 143 -6.67 -18.23 -20.11
N VAL A 144 -7.23 -18.32 -18.88
CA VAL A 144 -8.12 -17.31 -18.30
C VAL A 144 -7.66 -16.92 -16.89
N ILE A 145 -7.48 -15.64 -16.65
CA ILE A 145 -7.22 -15.08 -15.33
C ILE A 145 -8.44 -14.28 -14.88
N ILE A 146 -8.96 -14.60 -13.70
CA ILE A 146 -10.04 -13.85 -13.05
C ILE A 146 -9.42 -12.88 -12.05
N THR A 147 -9.85 -11.63 -12.04
CA THR A 147 -9.38 -10.61 -11.10
C THR A 147 -10.51 -9.65 -10.75
N ASN A 148 -10.26 -8.67 -9.86
CA ASN A 148 -11.18 -7.56 -9.65
C ASN A 148 -10.64 -6.25 -10.29
N HIS A 149 -11.54 -5.28 -10.45
CA HIS A 149 -11.18 -3.99 -11.02
C HIS A 149 -10.08 -3.29 -10.23
N ASP A 150 -10.10 -3.39 -8.89
CA ASP A 150 -9.10 -2.73 -8.04
C ASP A 150 -7.69 -3.27 -8.29
N LEU A 151 -7.53 -4.60 -8.40
CA LEU A 151 -6.23 -5.22 -8.70
C LEU A 151 -5.78 -4.92 -10.13
N LEU A 152 -6.69 -5.01 -11.10
CA LEU A 152 -6.38 -4.70 -12.50
C LEU A 152 -5.91 -3.25 -12.65
N LEU A 153 -6.66 -2.29 -12.08
CA LEU A 153 -6.29 -0.87 -12.14
C LEU A 153 -4.97 -0.58 -11.42
N ALA A 154 -4.73 -1.22 -10.27
CA ALA A 154 -3.48 -1.08 -9.53
C ALA A 154 -2.28 -1.66 -10.31
N ASP A 155 -2.48 -2.77 -11.02
CA ASP A 155 -1.45 -3.38 -11.86
C ASP A 155 -1.13 -2.53 -13.09
N LEU A 156 -2.16 -2.05 -13.79
CA LEU A 156 -2.02 -1.14 -14.93
C LEU A 156 -1.37 0.21 -14.54
N ALA A 157 -1.61 0.70 -13.32
CA ALA A 157 -0.98 1.91 -12.80
C ALA A 157 0.50 1.71 -12.40
N SER A 158 0.97 0.46 -12.30
CA SER A 158 2.33 0.14 -11.85
C SER A 158 3.28 0.01 -13.03
N GLU A 159 4.42 0.74 -12.99
CA GLU A 159 5.45 0.67 -14.02
C GLU A 159 6.43 -0.49 -13.84
N GLU A 160 6.58 -1.02 -12.63
CA GLU A 160 7.71 -1.90 -12.29
C GLU A 160 7.41 -3.39 -12.12
N SER A 161 6.20 -3.80 -11.84
CA SER A 161 5.90 -5.24 -11.76
C SER A 161 4.44 -5.53 -12.02
N GLN A 162 4.17 -6.03 -13.17
CA GLN A 162 2.87 -6.50 -13.56
C GLN A 162 2.55 -7.81 -12.83
N ILE A 163 1.40 -7.84 -12.18
CA ILE A 163 0.82 -9.05 -11.58
C ILE A 163 0.20 -9.89 -12.69
N LEU A 164 -0.36 -9.22 -13.66
CA LEU A 164 -1.05 -9.79 -14.80
C LEU A 164 -0.13 -9.82 -16.03
N PRO A 165 -0.38 -10.67 -17.01
CA PRO A 165 0.33 -10.65 -18.29
C PRO A 165 0.22 -9.28 -18.96
N PRO A 166 1.25 -8.86 -19.75
CA PRO A 166 1.27 -7.55 -20.36
C PRO A 166 0.07 -7.33 -21.31
N PRO A 167 -0.42 -6.09 -21.43
CA PRO A 167 -1.63 -5.76 -22.22
C PRO A 167 -1.55 -6.27 -23.66
N GLU A 168 -0.38 -6.21 -24.30
CA GLU A 168 -0.19 -6.65 -25.70
C GLU A 168 -0.44 -8.14 -25.90
N SER A 169 -0.27 -8.94 -24.86
CA SER A 169 -0.50 -10.39 -24.85
C SER A 169 -1.85 -10.80 -24.27
N SER A 170 -2.66 -9.83 -23.84
CA SER A 170 -3.91 -10.06 -23.13
C SER A 170 -5.15 -9.66 -23.94
N VAL A 171 -6.31 -10.13 -23.49
CA VAL A 171 -7.64 -9.67 -23.89
C VAL A 171 -8.42 -9.41 -22.60
N TYR A 172 -8.96 -8.23 -22.43
CA TYR A 172 -9.68 -7.85 -21.25
C TYR A 172 -11.20 -7.94 -21.43
N VAL A 173 -11.87 -8.53 -20.45
CA VAL A 173 -13.33 -8.54 -20.31
C VAL A 173 -13.66 -7.86 -18.98
N PHE A 174 -14.41 -6.79 -19.02
CA PHE A 174 -14.87 -6.07 -17.85
C PHE A 174 -16.33 -6.45 -17.56
N ASP A 175 -16.53 -7.25 -16.55
CA ASP A 175 -17.84 -7.56 -16.01
C ASP A 175 -18.27 -6.45 -15.05
N GLU A 176 -19.56 -6.06 -15.05
CA GLU A 176 -20.06 -4.91 -14.28
C GLU A 176 -19.26 -3.62 -14.56
N ALA A 177 -18.93 -3.36 -15.83
CA ALA A 177 -18.06 -2.26 -16.24
C ALA A 177 -18.55 -0.85 -15.80
N HIS A 178 -19.81 -0.71 -15.42
CA HIS A 178 -20.35 0.52 -14.87
C HIS A 178 -19.67 0.94 -13.53
N HIS A 179 -19.04 0.01 -12.81
CA HIS A 179 -18.24 0.32 -11.64
C HIS A 179 -16.80 0.78 -11.97
N LEU A 180 -16.33 0.56 -13.20
CA LEU A 180 -14.93 0.81 -13.57
C LEU A 180 -14.53 2.28 -13.36
N VAL A 181 -15.39 3.21 -13.74
CA VAL A 181 -15.14 4.66 -13.59
C VAL A 181 -14.99 5.05 -12.11
N GLU A 182 -15.87 4.53 -11.25
CA GLU A 182 -15.80 4.80 -9.81
C GLU A 182 -14.54 4.18 -9.18
N LYS A 183 -14.21 2.95 -9.54
CA LYS A 183 -12.99 2.26 -9.12
C LYS A 183 -11.73 2.98 -9.58
N ALA A 184 -11.71 3.43 -10.83
CA ALA A 184 -10.62 4.22 -11.37
C ALA A 184 -10.47 5.55 -10.61
N ARG A 185 -11.55 6.29 -10.37
CA ARG A 185 -11.50 7.50 -9.53
C ARG A 185 -10.93 7.21 -8.15
N SER A 186 -11.37 6.14 -7.51
CA SER A 186 -10.87 5.74 -6.19
C SER A 186 -9.39 5.37 -6.22
N GLN A 187 -8.90 4.72 -7.28
CA GLN A 187 -7.50 4.36 -7.45
C GLN A 187 -6.58 5.59 -7.60
N TRP A 188 -7.07 6.63 -8.30
CA TRP A 188 -6.32 7.87 -8.50
C TRP A 188 -6.71 8.99 -7.53
N ALA A 189 -7.73 8.80 -6.70
CA ALA A 189 -8.01 9.69 -5.58
C ALA A 189 -6.93 9.61 -4.52
N GLY A 190 -6.62 10.75 -3.92
CA GLY A 190 -5.74 10.82 -2.76
C GLY A 190 -6.43 11.52 -1.61
N PHE A 191 -6.07 11.14 -0.41
CA PHE A 191 -6.38 11.92 0.79
C PHE A 191 -5.16 11.93 1.72
N LEU A 192 -5.06 13.00 2.51
CA LEU A 192 -4.01 13.18 3.48
C LEU A 192 -4.67 13.67 4.78
N GLY A 193 -4.47 12.92 5.87
CA GLY A 193 -4.90 13.32 7.20
C GLY A 193 -3.79 14.07 7.93
N ARG A 194 -4.13 15.17 8.60
CA ARG A 194 -3.16 15.98 9.36
C ARG A 194 -2.48 15.15 10.44
N SER A 195 -3.26 14.45 11.27
CA SER A 195 -2.73 13.68 12.40
C SER A 195 -1.83 12.53 11.93
N THR A 196 -2.30 11.73 10.96
CA THR A 196 -1.56 10.58 10.45
C THR A 196 -0.26 11.00 9.75
N THR A 197 -0.31 12.03 8.89
CA THR A 197 0.90 12.48 8.17
C THR A 197 1.91 13.10 9.11
N ARG A 198 1.46 13.91 10.09
CA ARG A 198 2.34 14.45 11.11
C ARG A 198 3.04 13.36 11.90
N SER A 199 2.31 12.34 12.37
CA SER A 199 2.90 11.19 13.08
C SER A 199 3.96 10.46 12.25
N VAL A 200 3.74 10.29 10.95
CA VAL A 200 4.74 9.68 10.06
C VAL A 200 6.00 10.53 9.93
N LEU A 201 5.87 11.86 9.82
CA LEU A 201 7.01 12.76 9.76
C LEU A 201 7.78 12.79 11.09
N GLU A 202 7.08 12.82 12.22
CA GLU A 202 7.68 12.75 13.57
C GLU A 202 8.42 11.43 13.78
N ALA A 203 7.81 10.30 13.39
CA ALA A 203 8.45 8.99 13.42
C ALA A 203 9.68 8.95 12.49
N GLY A 204 9.60 9.60 11.32
CA GLY A 204 10.72 9.74 10.40
C GLY A 204 11.92 10.47 11.00
N ALA A 205 11.70 11.42 11.91
CA ALA A 205 12.78 12.15 12.58
C ALA A 205 13.65 11.24 13.48
N THR A 206 13.09 10.15 14.02
CA THR A 206 13.80 9.18 14.86
C THR A 206 14.25 7.95 14.09
N LEU A 207 13.85 7.81 12.82
CA LEU A 207 14.08 6.60 12.01
C LEU A 207 15.57 6.28 11.87
N LEU A 208 16.41 7.28 11.59
CA LEU A 208 17.83 7.05 11.37
C LEU A 208 18.53 6.55 12.65
N ASP A 209 18.25 7.20 13.78
CA ASP A 209 18.80 6.81 15.07
C ASP A 209 18.40 5.36 15.44
N GLN A 210 17.15 5.00 15.15
CA GLN A 210 16.65 3.65 15.41
C GLN A 210 17.32 2.61 14.50
N LEU A 211 17.47 2.93 13.21
CA LEU A 211 18.18 2.06 12.26
C LEU A 211 19.64 1.82 12.70
N GLU A 212 20.34 2.88 13.13
CA GLU A 212 21.72 2.78 13.62
C GLU A 212 21.81 1.88 14.85
N GLN A 213 20.92 2.05 15.81
CA GLN A 213 20.87 1.21 17.02
C GLN A 213 20.61 -0.26 16.67
N ASP A 214 19.68 -0.52 15.77
CA ASP A 214 19.30 -1.87 15.37
C ASP A 214 20.40 -2.59 14.60
N LEU A 215 21.06 -1.88 13.71
CA LEU A 215 22.19 -2.41 12.95
C LEU A 215 23.40 -2.65 13.85
N ALA A 216 23.66 -1.75 14.82
CA ALA A 216 24.72 -1.94 15.81
C ALA A 216 24.44 -3.17 16.70
N ALA A 217 23.20 -3.38 17.14
CA ALA A 217 22.81 -4.55 17.92
C ALA A 217 22.94 -5.88 17.14
N ALA A 218 22.83 -5.80 15.81
CA ALA A 218 23.06 -6.93 14.91
C ALA A 218 24.52 -7.08 14.47
N GLU A 219 25.44 -6.23 14.96
CA GLU A 219 26.86 -6.19 14.60
C GLU A 219 27.14 -5.77 13.15
N LEU A 220 26.17 -5.13 12.47
CA LEU A 220 26.23 -4.64 11.09
C LEU A 220 26.77 -3.21 11.01
N THR A 221 27.94 -2.97 11.63
CA THR A 221 28.54 -1.63 11.79
C THR A 221 28.91 -0.97 10.45
N GLU A 222 29.37 -1.75 9.46
CA GLU A 222 29.69 -1.22 8.13
C GLU A 222 28.44 -0.64 7.43
N ILE A 223 27.31 -1.34 7.53
CA ILE A 223 26.03 -0.88 6.95
C ILE A 223 25.57 0.37 7.69
N SER A 224 25.66 0.38 9.02
CA SER A 224 25.33 1.55 9.84
C SER A 224 26.13 2.77 9.40
N GLN A 225 27.45 2.65 9.17
CA GLN A 225 28.30 3.74 8.69
C GLN A 225 27.89 4.25 7.28
N ILE A 226 27.46 3.35 6.37
CA ILE A 226 26.99 3.73 5.04
C ILE A 226 25.70 4.55 5.15
N LEU A 227 24.79 4.20 6.07
CA LEU A 227 23.54 4.93 6.28
C LEU A 227 23.78 6.29 6.93
N SER A 228 24.61 6.35 7.98
CA SER A 228 24.97 7.58 8.69
C SER A 228 25.76 8.58 7.85
N GLY A 229 26.51 8.07 6.88
CA GLY A 229 27.31 8.90 5.97
C GLY A 229 26.50 9.73 4.95
N LYS A 230 25.17 9.68 4.97
CA LYS A 230 24.29 10.50 4.14
C LYS A 230 23.70 11.67 4.97
N PRO A 231 24.46 12.78 5.14
CA PRO A 231 23.97 13.95 5.87
C PRO A 231 22.83 14.59 5.11
N GLY A 232 21.79 14.99 5.81
CA GLY A 232 20.69 15.76 5.24
C GLY A 232 19.29 15.21 5.53
N PHE A 233 19.12 13.90 5.83
CA PHE A 233 17.80 13.37 6.12
C PHE A 233 17.12 14.06 7.32
N ALA A 234 17.87 14.24 8.43
CA ALA A 234 17.36 14.92 9.62
C ALA A 234 17.00 16.40 9.35
N VAL A 235 17.75 17.07 8.48
CA VAL A 235 17.45 18.45 8.08
C VAL A 235 16.20 18.49 7.22
N VAL A 236 16.10 17.62 6.23
CA VAL A 236 14.96 17.57 5.30
C VAL A 236 13.66 17.17 6.04
N ILE A 237 13.71 16.23 6.98
CA ILE A 237 12.52 15.84 7.75
C ILE A 237 12.04 16.96 8.70
N ALA A 238 12.97 17.68 9.34
CA ALA A 238 12.62 18.84 10.19
C ALA A 238 11.99 19.98 9.36
N GLU A 239 12.53 20.21 8.16
CA GLU A 239 11.98 21.18 7.22
C GLU A 239 10.60 20.75 6.71
N ALA A 240 10.43 19.47 6.37
CA ALA A 240 9.16 18.89 5.95
C ALA A 240 8.08 19.02 7.05
N LEU A 241 8.42 18.78 8.32
CA LEU A 241 7.53 18.99 9.46
C LEU A 241 7.09 20.46 9.56
N THR A 242 8.04 21.38 9.45
CA THR A 242 7.75 22.83 9.52
C THR A 242 6.82 23.26 8.38
N CYS A 243 7.13 22.85 7.15
CA CYS A 243 6.31 23.16 5.97
C CYS A 243 4.94 22.50 6.05
N PHE A 244 4.86 21.28 6.57
CA PHE A 244 3.60 20.58 6.79
C PHE A 244 2.70 21.34 7.78
N ASP A 245 3.24 21.77 8.92
CA ASP A 245 2.48 22.52 9.92
C ASP A 245 2.00 23.86 9.36
N GLN A 246 2.81 24.56 8.58
CA GLN A 246 2.43 25.80 7.89
C GLN A 246 1.29 25.56 6.89
N LEU A 247 1.40 24.54 6.05
CA LEU A 247 0.35 24.17 5.10
C LEU A 247 -0.97 23.81 5.83
N MET A 248 -0.89 23.01 6.90
CA MET A 248 -2.09 22.65 7.68
C MET A 248 -2.72 23.85 8.37
N GLN A 249 -1.93 24.82 8.85
CA GLN A 249 -2.42 26.07 9.40
C GLN A 249 -3.10 26.96 8.34
N HIS A 250 -2.53 27.03 7.13
CA HIS A 250 -3.15 27.74 6.00
C HIS A 250 -4.49 27.11 5.62
N LEU A 251 -4.53 25.78 5.49
CA LEU A 251 -5.75 25.04 5.16
C LEU A 251 -6.82 25.12 6.25
N ALA A 252 -6.43 25.19 7.53
CA ALA A 252 -7.37 25.40 8.63
C ALA A 252 -8.10 26.75 8.54
N GLY A 253 -7.53 27.76 7.89
CA GLY A 253 -8.19 29.04 7.65
C GLY A 253 -9.50 28.95 6.86
N PHE A 254 -9.70 27.90 6.06
CA PHE A 254 -10.93 27.67 5.29
C PHE A 254 -12.10 27.08 6.12
N GLU A 255 -11.88 26.73 7.39
CA GLU A 255 -12.92 26.13 8.24
C GLU A 255 -14.13 27.05 8.44
N ALA A 256 -13.90 28.37 8.52
CA ALA A 256 -14.97 29.35 8.70
C ALA A 256 -15.98 29.38 7.54
N ASP A 257 -15.52 29.01 6.33
CA ASP A 257 -16.32 28.97 5.11
C ASP A 257 -16.85 27.55 4.79
N ALA A 258 -16.62 26.58 5.67
CA ALA A 258 -17.04 25.21 5.49
C ALA A 258 -18.56 25.04 5.69
N THR A 259 -19.18 24.22 4.85
CA THR A 259 -20.56 23.77 5.05
C THR A 259 -20.59 22.55 5.94
N HIS A 260 -21.38 22.57 7.00
CA HIS A 260 -21.46 21.48 7.98
C HIS A 260 -22.56 20.48 7.62
N GLN A 261 -22.20 19.19 7.67
CA GLN A 261 -23.12 18.06 7.60
C GLN A 261 -22.86 17.14 8.80
N GLY A 262 -23.68 17.24 9.84
CA GLY A 262 -23.41 16.59 11.13
C GLY A 262 -22.10 17.12 11.73
N ASP A 263 -21.21 16.21 12.15
CA ASP A 263 -19.95 16.54 12.82
C ASP A 263 -18.79 16.86 11.84
N VAL A 264 -19.06 16.91 10.53
CA VAL A 264 -18.04 17.17 9.51
C VAL A 264 -18.33 18.50 8.81
N GLY A 265 -17.37 19.44 8.93
CA GLY A 265 -17.32 20.65 8.11
C GLY A 265 -16.63 20.34 6.78
N ARG A 266 -17.24 20.71 5.67
CA ARG A 266 -16.64 20.51 4.33
C ARG A 266 -16.47 21.82 3.59
N TYR A 267 -15.25 22.12 3.19
CA TYR A 267 -14.92 23.20 2.26
C TYR A 267 -14.56 22.64 0.89
N ARG A 268 -15.18 23.16 -0.17
CA ARG A 268 -14.89 22.75 -1.56
C ARG A 268 -14.29 23.92 -2.31
N PHE A 269 -13.14 23.69 -2.95
CA PHE A 269 -12.53 24.67 -3.82
C PHE A 269 -13.37 24.81 -5.11
N ALA A 270 -13.89 26.03 -5.33
CA ALA A 270 -14.73 26.33 -6.48
C ALA A 270 -13.97 26.09 -7.79
N GLY A 271 -14.55 25.33 -8.72
CA GLY A 271 -13.85 24.93 -9.94
C GLY A 271 -12.61 24.07 -9.71
N GLY A 272 -12.31 23.67 -8.47
CA GLY A 272 -11.06 22.99 -8.09
C GLY A 272 -9.85 23.93 -8.05
N GLU A 273 -10.03 25.24 -8.18
CA GLU A 273 -8.96 26.22 -8.18
C GLU A 273 -8.43 26.48 -6.78
N ILE A 274 -7.11 26.57 -6.63
CA ILE A 274 -6.41 26.96 -5.42
C ILE A 274 -5.52 28.16 -5.69
N ASP A 275 -5.26 28.97 -4.67
CA ASP A 275 -4.43 30.15 -4.84
C ASP A 275 -2.95 29.80 -5.09
N PRO A 276 -2.15 30.69 -5.72
CA PRO A 276 -0.75 30.42 -6.05
C PRO A 276 0.16 30.19 -4.83
N SER A 277 -0.17 30.71 -3.66
CA SER A 277 0.64 30.48 -2.45
C SER A 277 0.46 29.06 -1.96
N LEU A 278 -0.77 28.57 -1.94
CA LEU A 278 -1.10 27.20 -1.58
C LEU A 278 -0.49 26.19 -2.59
N GLN A 279 -0.49 26.53 -3.89
CA GLN A 279 0.21 25.72 -4.91
C GLN A 279 1.69 25.60 -4.58
N THR A 280 2.34 26.72 -4.26
CA THR A 280 3.78 26.76 -3.94
C THR A 280 4.10 25.92 -2.71
N GLU A 281 3.30 26.05 -1.64
CA GLU A 281 3.46 25.28 -0.41
C GLU A 281 3.31 23.78 -0.66
N CYS A 282 2.29 23.36 -1.41
CA CYS A 282 2.07 21.97 -1.78
C CYS A 282 3.24 21.39 -2.59
N HIS A 283 3.72 22.10 -3.60
CA HIS A 283 4.83 21.65 -4.44
C HIS A 283 6.14 21.58 -3.66
N TYR A 284 6.38 22.54 -2.77
CA TYR A 284 7.59 22.55 -1.97
C TYR A 284 7.62 21.35 -1.00
N LEU A 285 6.54 21.14 -0.25
CA LEU A 285 6.42 19.98 0.64
C LEU A 285 6.51 18.65 -0.15
N ALA A 286 5.85 18.56 -1.30
CA ALA A 286 5.96 17.38 -2.17
C ALA A 286 7.42 17.10 -2.61
N SER A 287 8.19 18.16 -2.87
CA SER A 287 9.63 18.04 -3.20
C SER A 287 10.44 17.47 -2.03
N LEU A 288 10.18 17.94 -0.79
CA LEU A 288 10.84 17.44 0.42
C LEU A 288 10.48 15.97 0.68
N LEU A 289 9.21 15.60 0.57
CA LEU A 289 8.77 14.19 0.69
C LEU A 289 9.43 13.29 -0.36
N GLY A 290 9.60 13.77 -1.59
CA GLY A 290 10.33 13.05 -2.62
C GLY A 290 11.84 12.90 -2.32
N GLN A 291 12.45 13.83 -1.60
CA GLN A 291 13.83 13.68 -1.13
C GLN A 291 13.94 12.64 -0.03
N LEU A 292 12.99 12.64 0.92
CA LEU A 292 12.92 11.67 2.00
C LEU A 292 12.68 10.25 1.44
N ASP A 293 11.76 10.10 0.50
CA ASP A 293 11.52 8.81 -0.15
C ASP A 293 12.78 8.27 -0.84
N ARG A 294 13.49 9.10 -1.62
CA ARG A 294 14.75 8.67 -2.25
C ARG A 294 15.79 8.20 -1.24
N ALA A 295 15.94 8.89 -0.12
CA ALA A 295 16.87 8.48 0.93
C ALA A 295 16.48 7.11 1.53
N VAL A 296 15.21 6.94 1.85
CA VAL A 296 14.67 5.68 2.38
C VAL A 296 14.81 4.53 1.38
N GLN A 297 14.56 4.76 0.10
CA GLN A 297 14.75 3.77 -0.96
C GLN A 297 16.21 3.38 -1.14
N ASP A 298 17.14 4.34 -1.01
CA ASP A 298 18.58 4.06 -1.05
C ASP A 298 19.01 3.20 0.14
N TRP A 299 18.52 3.50 1.35
CA TRP A 299 18.78 2.67 2.54
C TRP A 299 18.22 1.28 2.35
N ARG A 300 16.97 1.17 1.90
CA ARG A 300 16.33 -0.12 1.62
C ARG A 300 17.15 -0.96 0.65
N ARG A 301 17.60 -0.38 -0.48
CA ARG A 301 18.46 -1.09 -1.44
C ARG A 301 19.77 -1.58 -0.81
N THR A 302 20.39 -0.77 0.05
CA THR A 302 21.61 -1.15 0.78
C THR A 302 21.35 -2.37 1.69
N LEU A 303 20.25 -2.35 2.45
CA LEU A 303 19.88 -3.48 3.30
C LEU A 303 19.58 -4.74 2.46
N GLU A 304 18.80 -4.61 1.39
CA GLU A 304 18.46 -5.72 0.49
C GLU A 304 19.71 -6.38 -0.13
N GLN A 305 20.69 -5.58 -0.55
CA GLN A 305 21.96 -6.10 -1.09
C GLN A 305 22.77 -6.87 -0.05
N SER A 306 22.68 -6.46 1.20
CA SER A 306 23.43 -7.07 2.31
C SER A 306 22.84 -8.41 2.80
N VAL A 307 21.58 -8.72 2.47
CA VAL A 307 20.92 -9.98 2.89
C VAL A 307 21.65 -11.22 2.35
N SER A 308 22.18 -11.15 1.13
CA SER A 308 22.72 -12.33 0.43
C SER A 308 24.00 -12.91 1.05
N GLY A 309 24.77 -12.11 1.80
CA GLY A 309 26.00 -12.56 2.48
C GLY A 309 25.87 -12.66 4.00
N ALA A 310 24.69 -12.35 4.55
CA ALA A 310 24.46 -12.21 5.98
C ALA A 310 24.33 -13.57 6.68
N THR A 311 24.82 -13.64 7.91
CA THR A 311 24.55 -14.73 8.85
C THR A 311 23.04 -14.78 9.19
N VAL A 312 22.59 -15.85 9.84
CA VAL A 312 21.18 -15.99 10.23
C VAL A 312 20.72 -14.83 11.13
N LYS A 313 21.54 -14.42 12.10
CA LYS A 313 21.23 -13.31 13.02
C LYS A 313 21.12 -11.98 12.26
N GLU A 314 22.10 -11.67 11.41
CA GLU A 314 22.13 -10.45 10.60
C GLU A 314 20.95 -10.40 9.61
N ARG A 315 20.67 -11.53 8.96
CA ARG A 315 19.53 -11.65 8.04
C ARG A 315 18.21 -11.35 8.73
N MET A 316 17.97 -11.90 9.92
CA MET A 316 16.76 -11.63 10.68
C MET A 316 16.60 -10.13 11.01
N ALA A 317 17.70 -9.46 11.36
CA ALA A 317 17.67 -8.02 11.61
C ALA A 317 17.37 -7.23 10.34
N LEU A 318 18.05 -7.55 9.23
CA LEU A 318 17.81 -6.89 7.92
C LEU A 318 16.39 -7.10 7.42
N GLU A 319 15.86 -8.33 7.47
CA GLU A 319 14.48 -8.65 7.09
C GLU A 319 13.44 -7.92 7.96
N GLY A 320 13.78 -7.60 9.21
CA GLY A 320 12.93 -6.80 10.10
C GLY A 320 12.93 -5.31 9.76
N LEU A 321 14.01 -4.76 9.23
CA LEU A 321 14.16 -3.32 8.91
C LEU A 321 13.62 -2.96 7.52
N ILE A 322 13.75 -3.84 6.54
CA ILE A 322 13.29 -3.59 5.16
C ILE A 322 11.80 -3.23 5.10
N PRO A 323 10.86 -3.92 5.78
CA PRO A 323 9.46 -3.53 5.82
C PRO A 323 9.19 -2.16 6.44
N VAL A 324 9.98 -1.75 7.45
CA VAL A 324 9.88 -0.42 8.06
C VAL A 324 10.17 0.65 7.03
N LEU A 325 11.29 0.54 6.33
CA LEU A 325 11.65 1.47 5.25
C LEU A 325 10.60 1.48 4.14
N GLY A 326 10.07 0.33 3.75
CA GLY A 326 8.96 0.22 2.81
C GLY A 326 7.69 0.94 3.28
N GLY A 327 7.39 0.87 4.56
CA GLY A 327 6.27 1.58 5.20
C GLY A 327 6.42 3.10 5.13
N PHE A 328 7.61 3.65 5.41
CA PHE A 328 7.90 5.07 5.25
C PHE A 328 7.81 5.52 3.80
N SER A 329 8.48 4.80 2.88
CA SER A 329 8.45 5.08 1.46
C SER A 329 7.02 5.18 0.92
N SER A 330 6.17 4.19 1.20
CA SER A 330 4.79 4.19 0.71
C SER A 330 3.97 5.39 1.19
N ARG A 331 4.18 5.83 2.44
CA ARG A 331 3.49 6.99 3.02
C ARG A 331 4.02 8.31 2.47
N PHE A 332 5.33 8.44 2.30
CA PHE A 332 5.92 9.63 1.67
C PHE A 332 5.46 9.77 0.23
N VAL A 333 5.45 8.68 -0.56
CA VAL A 333 4.98 8.69 -1.95
C VAL A 333 3.50 9.01 -2.04
N ALA A 334 2.66 8.45 -1.17
CA ALA A 334 1.23 8.74 -1.16
C ALA A 334 0.95 10.22 -0.85
N ALA A 335 1.61 10.78 0.18
CA ALA A 335 1.48 12.18 0.54
C ALA A 335 2.04 13.10 -0.56
N GLN A 336 3.21 12.78 -1.11
CA GLN A 336 3.81 13.49 -2.24
C GLN A 336 2.87 13.56 -3.44
N ARG A 337 2.32 12.41 -3.85
CA ARG A 337 1.40 12.32 -4.98
C ARG A 337 0.15 13.18 -4.77
N LEU A 338 -0.45 13.09 -3.57
CA LEU A 338 -1.60 13.93 -3.26
C LEU A 338 -1.27 15.41 -3.37
N LEU A 339 -0.16 15.86 -2.74
CA LEU A 339 0.24 17.26 -2.76
C LEU A 339 0.57 17.77 -4.16
N GLN A 340 1.16 16.93 -5.00
CA GLN A 340 1.38 17.25 -6.42
C GLN A 340 0.05 17.45 -7.16
N LEU A 341 -0.90 16.53 -6.99
CA LEU A 341 -2.24 16.63 -7.61
C LEU A 341 -3.03 17.81 -7.04
N PHE A 342 -2.98 18.02 -5.74
CA PHE A 342 -3.68 19.12 -5.08
C PHE A 342 -3.09 20.48 -5.45
N GLY A 343 -1.75 20.57 -5.56
CA GLY A 343 -1.02 21.78 -5.96
C GLY A 343 -0.99 22.05 -7.47
N GLN A 344 -1.42 21.10 -8.30
CA GLN A 344 -1.34 21.26 -9.75
C GLN A 344 -2.28 22.34 -10.24
N GLN A 345 -1.78 23.28 -11.06
CA GLN A 345 -2.61 24.24 -11.75
C GLN A 345 -3.50 23.54 -12.79
N GLN A 346 -4.78 23.85 -12.78
CA GLN A 346 -5.67 23.31 -13.81
C GLN A 346 -5.40 24.03 -15.14
N ALA A 347 -4.87 23.30 -16.11
CA ALA A 347 -4.77 23.77 -17.46
C ALA A 347 -6.16 23.72 -18.12
N PRO A 348 -6.48 24.66 -19.06
CA PRO A 348 -7.81 24.70 -19.70
C PRO A 348 -8.21 23.37 -20.37
N ASP A 349 -7.24 22.62 -20.87
CA ASP A 349 -7.42 21.36 -21.60
C ASP A 349 -7.14 20.10 -20.74
N ALA A 350 -6.81 20.27 -19.45
CA ALA A 350 -6.55 19.13 -18.56
C ALA A 350 -7.84 18.61 -17.93
N SER A 351 -7.88 17.32 -17.66
CA SER A 351 -8.96 16.69 -16.91
C SER A 351 -9.11 17.35 -15.53
N PRO A 352 -10.29 17.89 -15.18
CA PRO A 352 -10.48 18.65 -13.96
C PRO A 352 -10.37 17.73 -12.73
N SER A 353 -9.80 18.28 -11.65
CA SER A 353 -9.73 17.62 -10.35
C SER A 353 -10.63 18.32 -9.33
N ALA A 354 -11.41 17.54 -8.59
CA ALA A 354 -12.13 18.02 -7.42
C ALA A 354 -11.22 18.07 -6.22
N ARG A 355 -11.23 19.20 -5.51
CA ARG A 355 -10.43 19.42 -4.28
C ARG A 355 -11.35 19.87 -3.16
N TRP A 356 -11.20 19.26 -1.98
CA TRP A 356 -11.97 19.64 -0.81
C TRP A 356 -11.23 19.33 0.48
N LEU A 357 -11.67 19.96 1.55
CA LEU A 357 -11.21 19.76 2.91
C LEU A 357 -12.35 19.22 3.75
N ASP A 358 -12.10 18.20 4.56
CA ASP A 358 -13.04 17.73 5.58
C ASP A 358 -12.47 18.07 6.97
N PHE A 359 -13.17 18.93 7.68
CA PHE A 359 -12.86 19.32 9.06
C PHE A 359 -13.64 18.40 9.99
N ARG A 360 -12.93 17.63 10.79
CA ARG A 360 -13.46 16.75 11.83
C ARG A 360 -13.04 17.28 13.20
N SER A 361 -13.72 16.82 14.26
CA SER A 361 -13.41 17.25 15.63
C SER A 361 -11.93 17.06 16.03
N ASP A 362 -11.27 16.06 15.46
CA ASP A 362 -9.92 15.60 15.81
C ASP A 362 -8.92 15.67 14.66
N ASP A 363 -9.37 15.89 13.42
CA ASP A 363 -8.48 15.88 12.27
C ASP A 363 -8.94 16.78 11.11
N LEU A 364 -7.99 17.19 10.25
CA LEU A 364 -8.21 17.84 8.96
C LEU A 364 -7.79 16.85 7.86
N LEU A 365 -8.72 16.56 6.94
CA LEU A 365 -8.44 15.71 5.79
C LEU A 365 -8.42 16.57 4.52
N VAL A 366 -7.35 16.41 3.75
CA VAL A 366 -7.17 17.03 2.43
C VAL A 366 -7.47 16.00 1.37
N HIS A 367 -8.36 16.31 0.43
CA HIS A 367 -8.79 15.39 -0.61
C HIS A 367 -8.57 15.99 -2.00
N CYS A 368 -8.11 15.14 -2.92
CA CYS A 368 -8.05 15.44 -4.35
C CYS A 368 -8.45 14.20 -5.14
N THR A 369 -9.32 14.36 -6.14
CA THR A 369 -9.73 13.29 -7.04
C THR A 369 -9.90 13.80 -8.46
N PRO A 370 -9.44 13.08 -9.49
CA PRO A 370 -9.77 13.41 -10.88
C PRO A 370 -11.28 13.24 -11.09
N ILE A 371 -11.91 14.18 -11.81
CA ILE A 371 -13.33 14.10 -12.14
C ILE A 371 -13.52 13.18 -13.35
N GLN A 372 -12.66 13.30 -14.36
CA GLN A 372 -12.62 12.46 -15.54
C GLN A 372 -11.44 11.48 -15.42
N VAL A 373 -11.64 10.25 -15.78
CA VAL A 373 -10.64 9.16 -15.71
C VAL A 373 -10.47 8.44 -17.04
N ASP A 374 -11.20 8.86 -18.07
CA ASP A 374 -11.14 8.32 -19.42
C ASP A 374 -9.74 8.45 -20.02
N ASP A 375 -9.11 9.62 -19.95
CA ASP A 375 -7.73 9.82 -20.41
C ASP A 375 -6.75 8.91 -19.66
N LEU A 376 -6.91 8.81 -18.33
CA LEU A 376 -6.07 7.96 -17.50
C LEU A 376 -6.22 6.46 -17.78
N LEU A 377 -7.42 6.04 -18.19
CA LEU A 377 -7.69 4.66 -18.61
C LEU A 377 -7.22 4.40 -20.05
N TYR A 378 -7.23 5.41 -20.91
CA TYR A 378 -6.84 5.27 -22.31
C TYR A 378 -5.31 5.18 -22.48
N GLU A 379 -4.55 5.84 -21.62
CA GLU A 379 -3.08 5.83 -21.65
C GLU A 379 -2.47 4.51 -21.13
N LYS A 380 -3.25 3.64 -20.48
CA LYS A 380 -2.83 2.37 -19.90
C LYS A 380 -3.35 1.18 -20.69
#